data_de3dee8505b8d9ee85a27e53560505ba
#
_entry.id   de3dee8505b8d9ee85a27e53560505ba
#
_cell.length_a   1.000
_cell.length_b   1.000
_cell.length_c   1.000
_cell.angle_alpha   90.00
_cell.angle_beta   90.00
_cell.angle_gamma   90.00
#
_symmetry.space_group_name_H-M   'P 1'
#
loop_
_entity.id
_entity.type
_entity.pdbx_description
1 polymer ?
#
loop_
_entity_poly.entity_id
_entity_poly.type
_entity_poly.pdbx_seq_one_letter_code
_entity_poly.pdbx_strand_id
1 'polypeptide(L)'
;PSPVAAPVPAAPPTAAGPPPRRMLPPTAVQYLVLPPVEVPRLSRRAGESGVVWLRVVVDVHGTPAQVQLQRSSGHARLDEQALWAMRQARFKPHTENGIPIELEVTAPIEYALE
;
A
#
# COMPACT_ATOMS: atom_id res chain seq x y z
N PRO A 1 42.79 9.14 16.00
CA PRO A 1 42.18 8.95 15.77
C PRO A 1 41.30 8.56 15.18
N SER A 2 41.08 8.49 15.04
CA SER A 2 40.36 8.21 14.64
C SER A 2 39.69 7.75 14.15
N PRO A 3 39.56 7.65 14.08
CA PRO A 3 38.95 7.17 13.63
C PRO A 3 38.12 6.88 13.10
N VAL A 4 38.02 6.97 13.08
CA VAL A 4 37.33 6.74 12.75
C VAL A 4 36.69 6.35 12.09
N ALA A 5 36.65 6.32 11.87
CA ALA A 5 36.08 6.03 11.37
C ALA A 5 35.38 5.62 10.89
N ALA A 6 35.25 5.50 10.70
CA ALA A 6 34.65 5.13 10.27
C ALA A 6 33.89 4.78 9.85
N PRO A 7 33.66 4.73 9.75
CA PRO A 7 32.85 4.27 9.40
C PRO A 7 32.24 3.89 8.62
N VAL A 8 32.23 3.95 8.29
CA VAL A 8 31.68 3.69 7.70
C VAL A 8 31.22 3.10 7.18
N PRO A 9 31.14 2.95 7.13
CA PRO A 9 30.57 2.33 6.64
C PRO A 9 29.81 2.11 6.00
N ALA A 10 29.71 2.27 6.04
CA ALA A 10 28.89 2.11 5.56
C ALA A 10 28.64 1.82 4.48
N ALA A 11 28.75 1.89 4.08
CA ALA A 11 28.48 1.78 3.05
C ALA A 11 28.07 0.86 2.44
N PRO A 12 28.27 0.23 2.29
CA PRO A 12 27.89 -0.60 1.60
C PRO A 12 26.80 -0.99 1.54
N PRO A 13 26.56 -0.87 2.06
CA PRO A 13 25.41 -1.22 2.08
C PRO A 13 24.64 -1.19 1.00
N THR A 14 24.92 -0.59 0.21
CA THR A 14 24.15 -0.57 -0.91
C THR A 14 23.72 -1.91 -1.35
N ALA A 15 24.53 -2.88 -1.24
CA ALA A 15 24.14 -4.21 -1.66
C ALA A 15 23.03 -4.76 -0.81
N ALA A 16 23.00 -4.38 0.43
CA ALA A 16 22.02 -4.86 1.35
C ALA A 16 20.90 -3.86 1.55
N GLY A 17 20.88 -2.79 0.79
CA GLY A 17 19.86 -1.78 0.94
C GLY A 17 18.49 -2.26 0.51
N PRO A 18 17.47 -1.50 0.86
CA PRO A 18 16.13 -1.85 0.44
C PRO A 18 15.99 -1.78 -1.06
N PRO A 19 15.06 -2.53 -1.65
CA PRO A 19 14.82 -2.44 -3.08
C PRO A 19 14.42 -1.03 -3.48
N PRO A 20 14.71 -0.63 -4.69
CA PRO A 20 14.23 0.66 -5.17
C PRO A 20 12.71 0.71 -5.13
N ARG A 21 12.18 1.90 -4.92
CA ARG A 21 10.75 2.12 -4.81
C ARG A 21 10.29 3.05 -5.90
N ARG A 22 9.14 2.74 -6.46
CA ARG A 22 8.53 3.55 -7.50
C ARG A 22 7.14 3.96 -7.08
N MET A 23 6.81 5.25 -7.20
CA MET A 23 5.47 5.72 -6.94
C MET A 23 4.64 5.59 -8.21
N LEU A 24 3.48 4.98 -8.09
CA LEU A 24 2.60 4.79 -9.22
C LEU A 24 1.21 5.37 -8.93
N PRO A 25 0.53 5.89 -9.97
CA PRO A 25 -0.87 6.28 -9.81
C PRO A 25 -1.74 5.04 -9.67
N PRO A 26 -2.96 5.19 -9.11
CA PRO A 26 -3.85 4.03 -8.92
C PRO A 26 -4.14 3.27 -10.19
N THR A 27 -4.13 3.95 -11.32
CA THR A 27 -4.45 3.33 -12.61
C THR A 27 -3.32 2.47 -13.15
N ALA A 28 -2.12 2.59 -12.60
CA ALA A 28 -0.95 1.86 -13.10
C ALA A 28 -0.70 0.54 -12.37
N VAL A 29 -1.41 0.27 -11.27
CA VAL A 29 -1.23 -0.97 -10.55
C VAL A 29 -2.18 -2.04 -11.08
N GLN A 30 -1.71 -3.28 -11.02
CA GLN A 30 -2.51 -4.42 -11.42
C GLN A 30 -2.69 -5.33 -10.20
N TYR A 31 -3.92 -5.75 -9.99
CA TYR A 31 -4.25 -6.66 -8.90
C TYR A 31 -4.25 -8.10 -9.42
N LEU A 32 -3.58 -8.98 -8.69
CA LEU A 32 -3.76 -10.41 -8.88
C LEU A 32 -4.93 -10.91 -8.03
N VAL A 33 -5.09 -10.33 -6.84
CA VAL A 33 -6.23 -10.58 -5.97
C VAL A 33 -6.81 -9.23 -5.60
N LEU A 34 -8.04 -9.00 -5.98
CA LEU A 34 -8.71 -7.74 -5.66
C LEU A 34 -8.98 -7.64 -4.17
N PRO A 35 -8.92 -6.42 -3.60
CA PRO A 35 -9.28 -6.26 -2.20
C PRO A 35 -10.76 -6.63 -2.02
N PRO A 36 -11.10 -7.39 -0.97
CA PRO A 36 -12.50 -7.77 -0.72
C PRO A 36 -13.28 -6.62 -0.10
N VAL A 37 -13.69 -5.68 -0.94
CA VAL A 37 -14.40 -4.47 -0.50
C VAL A 37 -15.86 -4.81 -0.23
N GLU A 38 -16.31 -4.49 0.98
CA GLU A 38 -17.68 -4.77 1.38
C GLU A 38 -18.15 -3.70 2.35
N VAL A 39 -19.34 -3.17 2.14
CA VAL A 39 -19.92 -2.21 3.07
C VAL A 39 -20.34 -2.96 4.33
N PRO A 40 -19.80 -2.61 5.51
CA PRO A 40 -20.21 -3.28 6.74
C PRO A 40 -21.71 -3.10 6.98
N ARG A 41 -22.31 -4.11 7.65
CA ARG A 41 -23.76 -4.08 7.89
C ARG A 41 -24.19 -2.84 8.64
N LEU A 42 -23.42 -2.46 9.66
CA LEU A 42 -23.75 -1.27 10.45
C LEU A 42 -23.65 0.00 9.61
N SER A 43 -22.67 0.06 8.72
CA SER A 43 -22.54 1.18 7.81
C SER A 43 -23.72 1.27 6.86
N ARG A 44 -24.18 0.11 6.39
CA ARG A 44 -25.35 0.05 5.51
C ARG A 44 -26.59 0.57 6.21
N ARG A 45 -26.80 0.16 7.46
CA ARG A 45 -27.93 0.61 8.25
C ARG A 45 -27.88 2.10 8.53
N ALA A 46 -26.66 2.63 8.74
CA ALA A 46 -26.48 4.04 9.05
C ALA A 46 -26.45 4.92 7.81
N GLY A 47 -26.51 4.32 6.61
CA GLY A 47 -26.45 5.08 5.38
C GLY A 47 -25.08 5.67 5.09
N GLU A 48 -24.03 5.01 5.54
CA GLU A 48 -22.65 5.51 5.35
C GLU A 48 -22.14 5.17 3.98
N SER A 49 -21.52 6.15 3.33
CA SER A 49 -20.86 5.97 2.06
C SER A 49 -19.68 6.92 1.98
N GLY A 50 -18.82 6.72 1.01
CA GLY A 50 -17.69 7.60 0.83
C GLY A 50 -16.54 6.91 0.17
N VAL A 51 -15.43 7.63 0.05
CA VAL A 51 -14.21 7.13 -0.57
C VAL A 51 -13.09 7.17 0.46
N VAL A 52 -12.40 6.04 0.59
CA VAL A 52 -11.24 5.93 1.47
C VAL A 52 -10.01 5.94 0.59
N TRP A 53 -9.07 6.83 0.87
CA TRP A 53 -7.81 6.85 0.15
C TRP A 53 -6.75 6.19 1.03
N LEU A 54 -6.09 5.18 0.47
CA LEU A 54 -5.07 4.44 1.18
C LEU A 54 -3.73 4.58 0.49
N ARG A 55 -2.69 4.72 1.30
CA ARG A 55 -1.33 4.67 0.80
C ARG A 55 -0.81 3.27 1.05
N VAL A 56 -0.38 2.60 -0.01
CA VAL A 56 0.03 1.20 0.04
C VAL A 56 1.45 1.08 -0.45
N VAL A 57 2.28 0.41 0.32
CA VAL A 57 3.62 0.03 -0.11
C VAL A 57 3.57 -1.44 -0.45
N VAL A 58 3.79 -1.76 -1.72
CA VAL A 58 3.77 -3.13 -2.22
C VAL A 58 5.21 -3.60 -2.33
N ASP A 59 5.52 -4.73 -1.69
CA ASP A 59 6.87 -5.25 -1.71
C ASP A 59 7.17 -5.92 -3.06
N VAL A 60 8.40 -6.42 -3.18
CA VAL A 60 8.86 -7.01 -4.44
C VAL A 60 8.11 -8.29 -4.81
N HIS A 61 7.39 -8.86 -3.87
CA HIS A 61 6.60 -10.07 -4.11
C HIS A 61 5.14 -9.77 -4.45
N GLY A 62 4.75 -8.49 -4.46
CA GLY A 62 3.38 -8.12 -4.73
C GLY A 62 2.49 -8.12 -3.50
N THR A 63 3.06 -8.23 -2.33
CA THR A 63 2.31 -8.22 -1.07
C THR A 63 2.26 -6.80 -0.52
N PRO A 64 1.09 -6.32 -0.06
CA PRO A 64 1.01 -5.01 0.57
C PRO A 64 1.73 -5.05 1.92
N ALA A 65 2.94 -4.52 1.96
CA ALA A 65 3.77 -4.52 3.15
C ALA A 65 3.32 -3.48 4.16
N GLN A 66 2.80 -2.36 3.68
CA GLN A 66 2.27 -1.30 4.52
C GLN A 66 0.99 -0.77 3.91
N VAL A 67 -0.02 -0.58 4.74
CA VAL A 67 -1.28 0.02 4.33
C VAL A 67 -1.61 1.10 5.33
N GLN A 68 -1.70 2.34 4.87
CA GLN A 68 -1.96 3.48 5.73
C GLN A 68 -3.14 4.27 5.21
N LEU A 69 -3.94 4.79 6.14
CA LEU A 69 -5.05 5.65 5.80
C LEU A 69 -4.49 7.03 5.42
N GLN A 70 -4.71 7.43 4.19
CA GLN A 70 -4.29 8.74 3.72
C GLN A 70 -5.42 9.75 3.84
N ARG A 71 -6.64 9.34 3.49
CA ARG A 71 -7.80 10.20 3.60
C ARG A 71 -9.01 9.37 3.99
N SER A 72 -9.66 9.78 5.07
CA SER A 72 -10.83 9.07 5.60
C SER A 72 -12.07 9.33 4.74
N SER A 73 -12.94 8.34 4.70
CA SER A 73 -14.27 8.52 4.12
C SER A 73 -15.17 9.40 4.99
N GLY A 74 -14.75 9.64 6.23
CA GLY A 74 -15.59 10.28 7.22
C GLY A 74 -16.31 9.29 8.13
N HIS A 75 -16.13 8.01 7.90
CA HIS A 75 -16.80 6.95 8.66
C HIS A 75 -15.78 5.89 9.05
N ALA A 76 -15.61 5.72 10.36
CA ALA A 76 -14.57 4.82 10.87
C ALA A 76 -14.76 3.38 10.42
N ARG A 77 -16.00 2.93 10.32
CA ARG A 77 -16.26 1.55 9.89
C ARG A 77 -15.80 1.29 8.46
N LEU A 78 -16.02 2.27 7.57
CA LEU A 78 -15.58 2.15 6.20
C LEU A 78 -14.06 2.19 6.12
N ASP A 79 -13.44 3.07 6.89
CA ASP A 79 -11.99 3.20 6.92
C ASP A 79 -11.34 1.90 7.37
N GLU A 80 -11.88 1.29 8.43
CA GLU A 80 -11.34 0.03 8.95
C GLU A 80 -11.51 -1.10 7.95
N GLN A 81 -12.66 -1.16 7.30
CA GLN A 81 -12.91 -2.18 6.28
C GLN A 81 -11.92 -2.03 5.13
N ALA A 82 -11.66 -0.79 4.73
CA ALA A 82 -10.74 -0.52 3.64
C ALA A 82 -9.32 -0.96 3.98
N LEU A 83 -8.87 -0.67 5.19
CA LEU A 83 -7.54 -1.09 5.63
C LEU A 83 -7.42 -2.61 5.63
N TRP A 84 -8.44 -3.29 6.16
CA TRP A 84 -8.44 -4.74 6.19
C TRP A 84 -8.46 -5.32 4.78
N ALA A 85 -9.34 -4.79 3.93
CA ALA A 85 -9.49 -5.31 2.58
C ALA A 85 -8.20 -5.16 1.78
N MET A 86 -7.54 -4.02 1.89
CA MET A 86 -6.31 -3.79 1.14
C MET A 86 -5.20 -4.73 1.59
N ARG A 87 -5.18 -5.13 2.85
CA ARG A 87 -4.19 -6.09 3.33
C ARG A 87 -4.39 -7.48 2.73
N GLN A 88 -5.61 -7.79 2.29
CA GLN A 88 -5.92 -9.06 1.65
C GLN A 88 -5.62 -9.04 0.15
N ALA A 89 -5.40 -7.89 -0.41
CA ALA A 89 -5.12 -7.78 -1.83
C ALA A 89 -3.73 -8.30 -2.16
N ARG A 90 -3.54 -8.69 -3.42
CA ARG A 90 -2.23 -9.06 -3.94
C ARG A 90 -2.05 -8.36 -5.27
N PHE A 91 -0.86 -7.85 -5.47
CA PHE A 91 -0.53 -7.07 -6.64
C PHE A 91 0.40 -7.85 -7.55
N LYS A 92 0.39 -7.50 -8.81
CA LYS A 92 1.35 -8.06 -9.74
C LYS A 92 2.72 -7.48 -9.40
N PRO A 93 3.74 -8.34 -9.13
CA PRO A 93 5.08 -7.85 -8.88
C PRO A 93 5.60 -7.05 -10.06
N HIS A 94 6.36 -6.03 -9.77
CA HIS A 94 6.91 -5.14 -10.78
C HIS A 94 8.42 -5.27 -10.82
N THR A 95 8.97 -5.42 -12.01
CA THR A 95 10.41 -5.44 -12.20
C THR A 95 10.78 -4.44 -13.28
N GLU A 96 11.96 -3.87 -13.14
CA GLU A 96 12.53 -2.98 -14.17
C GLU A 96 13.93 -3.49 -14.48
N ASN A 97 14.18 -3.83 -15.72
CA ASN A 97 15.44 -4.39 -16.16
C ASN A 97 15.83 -5.62 -15.35
N GLY A 98 14.83 -6.45 -15.00
CA GLY A 98 15.06 -7.66 -14.22
C GLY A 98 15.21 -7.43 -12.74
N ILE A 99 15.14 -6.21 -12.27
CA ILE A 99 15.32 -5.86 -10.86
C ILE A 99 13.96 -5.70 -10.21
N PRO A 100 13.66 -6.46 -9.13
CA PRO A 100 12.38 -6.29 -8.42
C PRO A 100 12.30 -4.89 -7.81
N ILE A 101 11.14 -4.27 -7.95
CA ILE A 101 10.91 -2.89 -7.51
C ILE A 101 9.75 -2.88 -6.53
N GLU A 102 9.91 -2.16 -5.43
CA GLU A 102 8.78 -1.85 -4.55
C GLU A 102 7.92 -0.78 -5.19
N LEU A 103 6.63 -0.88 -4.96
CA LEU A 103 5.69 0.12 -5.45
C LEU A 103 5.09 0.87 -4.28
N GLU A 104 4.91 2.16 -4.47
CA GLU A 104 4.14 2.96 -3.54
C GLU A 104 2.99 3.58 -4.33
N VAL A 105 1.77 3.32 -3.88
CA VAL A 105 0.60 3.75 -4.61
C VAL A 105 -0.44 4.28 -3.64
N THR A 106 -1.15 5.31 -4.08
CA THR A 106 -2.32 5.82 -3.37
C THR A 106 -3.53 5.31 -4.12
N ALA A 107 -4.33 4.50 -3.46
CA ALA A 107 -5.46 3.85 -4.08
C ALA A 107 -6.76 4.22 -3.39
N PRO A 108 -7.81 4.57 -4.17
CA PRO A 108 -9.12 4.84 -3.58
C PRO A 108 -9.93 3.55 -3.47
N ILE A 109 -10.72 3.46 -2.41
CA ILE A 109 -11.73 2.43 -2.28
C ILE A 109 -13.06 3.13 -2.08
N GLU A 110 -13.97 2.90 -2.98
CA GLU A 110 -15.25 3.56 -2.97
C GLU A 110 -16.30 2.67 -2.33
N TYR A 111 -17.05 3.23 -1.38
CA TYR A 111 -18.17 2.56 -0.73
C TYR A 111 -19.42 3.29 -1.13
N ALA A 112 -20.29 2.62 -1.85
CA ALA A 112 -21.53 3.20 -2.31
C ALA A 112 -22.69 2.35 -1.83
N LEU A 113 -23.77 3.04 -1.45
CA LEU A 113 -25.01 2.38 -1.07
C LEU A 113 -25.90 2.28 -2.30
N GLU A 114 -26.62 1.17 -2.38
CA GLU A 114 -27.58 0.99 -3.46
C GLU A 114 -28.96 1.44 -3.05
#